data_818282435b02e0047eca38655d6951c4
#
_entry.id   818282435b02e0047eca38655d6951c4
#
_cell.length_a   1.000
_cell.length_b   1.000
_cell.length_c   1.000
_cell.angle_alpha   90.00
_cell.angle_beta   90.00
_cell.angle_gamma   90.00
#
_symmetry.space_group_name_H-M   'P 1'
#
loop_
_entity.id
_entity.type
_entity.pdbx_description
1 polymer ?
#
loop_
_entity_poly.entity_id
_entity_poly.type
_entity_poly.pdbx_seq_one_letter_code
_entity_poly.pdbx_strand_id
1 'polypeptide(L)'
;MKSLVEEWDEFFKQNPFGGPWDYRRDIRNWNPLNIKFARNVQDDHIVDFIKYYNFEKNLKVLDSGCADGRNSEYLINEGFKVTGVDFSQTVIERTQKRLPKGKFLVGDLRKLDEIEDNSFDFLIDAGCFHVNYPEDTIPIIKEYHRILKPSGKMFIRVFNKDDDTPNPIFTINEDGTMPVFGYSESVFSNRIKDYFNVKHKIYDPKYGMHGQGCNYYYLERKSK
;
A
#
# COMPACT_ATOMS: atom_id res chain seq x y z
N MET A 1 -0.55 23.07 -12.87
CA MET A 1 -0.62 22.27 -11.62
C MET A 1 -0.05 20.91 -11.98
N LYS A 2 0.91 20.41 -11.23
CA LYS A 2 1.47 19.06 -11.44
C LYS A 2 0.39 18.01 -11.17
N SER A 3 0.45 16.89 -11.86
CA SER A 3 -0.41 15.74 -11.56
C SER A 3 0.08 15.05 -10.27
N LEU A 4 -0.77 14.25 -9.63
CA LEU A 4 -0.38 13.47 -8.45
C LEU A 4 0.82 12.55 -8.73
N VAL A 5 0.90 12.01 -9.95
CA VAL A 5 2.04 11.20 -10.42
C VAL A 5 3.33 11.99 -10.43
N GLU A 6 3.31 13.22 -10.99
CA GLU A 6 4.49 14.09 -11.04
C GLU A 6 4.93 14.53 -9.65
N GLU A 7 4.00 14.79 -8.73
CA GLU A 7 4.31 15.15 -7.34
C GLU A 7 5.01 13.99 -6.61
N TRP A 8 4.51 12.77 -6.74
CA TRP A 8 5.13 11.62 -6.12
C TRP A 8 6.48 11.26 -6.74
N ASP A 9 6.63 11.37 -8.06
CA ASP A 9 7.92 11.10 -8.71
C ASP A 9 8.99 12.14 -8.30
N GLU A 10 8.61 13.39 -8.19
CA GLU A 10 9.48 14.46 -7.67
C GLU A 10 9.84 14.23 -6.20
N PHE A 11 8.85 13.84 -5.38
CA PHE A 11 9.07 13.45 -3.98
C PHE A 11 10.14 12.34 -3.86
N PHE A 12 10.05 11.28 -4.66
CA PHE A 12 11.02 10.19 -4.65
C PHE A 12 12.40 10.60 -5.19
N LYS A 13 12.48 11.56 -6.12
CA LYS A 13 13.75 12.14 -6.56
C LYS A 13 14.47 12.87 -5.42
N GLN A 14 13.73 13.66 -4.65
CA GLN A 14 14.25 14.41 -3.52
C GLN A 14 14.51 13.54 -2.29
N ASN A 15 13.84 12.41 -2.16
CA ASN A 15 13.94 11.47 -1.04
C ASN A 15 14.49 10.10 -1.49
N PRO A 16 15.80 10.01 -1.82
CA PRO A 16 16.39 8.82 -2.43
C PRO A 16 16.41 7.59 -1.50
N PHE A 17 16.02 7.73 -0.26
CA PHE A 17 16.04 6.70 0.75
C PHE A 17 14.65 6.35 1.31
N GLY A 18 13.59 6.68 0.61
CA GLY A 18 12.21 6.41 0.99
C GLY A 18 11.51 7.58 1.67
N GLY A 19 10.26 7.38 2.06
CA GLY A 19 9.41 8.42 2.61
C GLY A 19 9.30 8.41 4.13
N PRO A 20 8.50 9.33 4.68
CA PRO A 20 8.29 9.49 6.12
C PRO A 20 7.46 8.36 6.75
N TRP A 21 6.96 7.42 5.99
CA TRP A 21 6.12 6.29 6.41
C TRP A 21 6.87 5.11 7.04
N ASP A 22 8.16 5.22 7.24
CA ASP A 22 8.90 4.26 8.07
C ASP A 22 8.69 4.59 9.56
N TYR A 23 7.60 4.12 10.13
CA TYR A 23 7.11 4.47 11.49
C TYR A 23 7.85 3.81 12.64
N ARG A 24 8.87 3.00 12.39
CA ARG A 24 9.78 2.53 13.44
C ARG A 24 10.79 3.57 13.86
N ARG A 25 10.73 4.72 13.23
CA ARG A 25 11.37 5.91 13.76
C ARG A 25 10.65 6.30 15.04
N ASP A 26 11.42 6.50 16.07
CA ASP A 26 10.88 7.21 17.23
C ASP A 26 10.41 8.60 16.78
N ILE A 27 9.12 8.68 16.46
CA ILE A 27 8.48 9.93 15.99
C ILE A 27 8.67 11.08 16.99
N ARG A 28 9.03 10.82 18.26
CA ARG A 28 9.35 11.82 19.26
C ARG A 28 10.67 12.56 18.98
N ASN A 29 11.54 11.96 18.14
CA ASN A 29 12.83 12.51 17.74
C ASN A 29 12.96 12.64 16.22
N TRP A 30 11.84 12.85 15.51
CA TRP A 30 11.85 13.00 14.07
C TRP A 30 12.70 14.23 13.66
N ASN A 31 13.88 13.96 13.11
CA ASN A 31 14.71 14.93 12.43
C ASN A 31 14.92 14.44 11.00
N PRO A 32 14.38 15.12 9.98
CA PRO A 32 14.51 14.73 8.59
C PRO A 32 15.97 14.58 8.12
N LEU A 33 16.92 15.18 8.84
CA LEU A 33 18.35 15.13 8.52
C LEU A 33 19.11 13.96 9.20
N ASN A 34 18.51 13.24 10.16
CA ASN A 34 19.13 12.15 10.91
C ASN A 34 18.56 10.76 10.56
N ILE A 35 18.20 10.57 9.33
CA ILE A 35 17.56 9.37 8.83
C ILE A 35 18.59 8.25 8.62
N LYS A 36 18.97 7.53 9.67
CA LYS A 36 19.49 6.17 9.51
C LYS A 36 18.33 5.23 9.22
N PHE A 37 18.10 4.94 7.95
CA PHE A 37 17.06 4.02 7.52
C PHE A 37 17.34 2.60 8.02
N ALA A 38 16.40 2.05 8.75
CA ALA A 38 16.19 0.61 8.76
C ALA A 38 15.57 0.23 7.40
N ARG A 39 16.37 0.11 6.36
CA ARG A 39 15.95 -0.12 4.96
C ARG A 39 15.14 -1.39 4.75
N ASN A 40 15.09 -2.31 5.72
CA ASN A 40 14.65 -3.68 5.53
C ASN A 40 13.59 -4.10 6.55
N VAL A 41 12.77 -3.18 6.99
CA VAL A 41 11.79 -3.54 8.00
C VAL A 41 10.38 -3.40 7.41
N GLN A 42 9.78 -4.54 7.09
CA GLN A 42 8.41 -4.69 6.61
C GLN A 42 7.39 -4.19 7.64
N ASP A 43 6.16 -3.98 7.22
CA ASP A 43 5.04 -3.76 8.13
C ASP A 43 4.75 -5.06 8.90
N ASP A 44 4.77 -4.99 10.24
CA ASP A 44 4.60 -6.19 11.09
C ASP A 44 3.23 -6.85 10.89
N HIS A 45 2.20 -6.07 10.54
CA HIS A 45 0.88 -6.61 10.23
C HIS A 45 0.85 -7.42 8.93
N ILE A 46 1.79 -7.22 8.00
CA ILE A 46 1.97 -8.09 6.83
C ILE A 46 2.49 -9.46 7.27
N VAL A 47 3.40 -9.51 8.23
CA VAL A 47 3.89 -10.76 8.82
C VAL A 47 2.74 -11.54 9.44
N ASP A 48 1.89 -10.86 10.19
CA ASP A 48 0.71 -11.46 10.82
C ASP A 48 -0.33 -11.92 9.79
N PHE A 49 -0.54 -11.17 8.72
CA PHE A 49 -1.40 -11.57 7.60
C PHE A 49 -0.92 -12.86 6.92
N ILE A 50 0.39 -12.97 6.66
CA ILE A 50 0.98 -14.16 6.06
C ILE A 50 0.81 -15.37 6.98
N LYS A 51 1.04 -15.21 8.28
CA LYS A 51 0.83 -16.27 9.27
C LYS A 51 -0.63 -16.67 9.41
N TYR A 52 -1.55 -15.70 9.39
CA TYR A 52 -3.00 -15.94 9.53
C TYR A 52 -3.53 -16.87 8.45
N TYR A 53 -3.08 -16.69 7.20
CA TYR A 53 -3.50 -17.55 6.09
C TYR A 53 -2.57 -18.76 5.86
N ASN A 54 -1.44 -18.83 6.55
CA ASN A 54 -0.43 -19.88 6.39
C ASN A 54 -0.05 -20.10 4.92
N PHE A 55 0.30 -19.02 4.23
CA PHE A 55 0.62 -19.07 2.79
C PHE A 55 1.81 -19.96 2.48
N GLU A 56 1.67 -20.78 1.46
CA GLU A 56 2.76 -21.59 0.91
C GLU A 56 3.76 -20.69 0.14
N LYS A 57 5.02 -21.12 0.08
CA LYS A 57 6.03 -20.47 -0.74
C LYS A 57 5.69 -20.55 -2.24
N ASN A 58 6.33 -19.71 -3.05
CA ASN A 58 6.15 -19.60 -4.49
C ASN A 58 4.78 -19.05 -4.96
N LEU A 59 3.89 -18.67 -4.06
CA LEU A 59 2.67 -17.94 -4.45
C LEU A 59 3.04 -16.60 -5.09
N LYS A 60 2.20 -16.16 -6.03
CA LYS A 60 2.33 -14.86 -6.70
C LYS A 60 1.66 -13.78 -5.87
N VAL A 61 2.39 -12.73 -5.56
CA VAL A 61 1.89 -11.58 -4.78
C VAL A 61 2.10 -10.28 -5.51
N LEU A 62 1.09 -9.39 -5.44
CA LEU A 62 1.23 -7.99 -5.83
C LEU A 62 1.51 -7.14 -4.58
N ASP A 63 2.55 -6.31 -4.62
CA ASP A 63 2.83 -5.21 -3.68
C ASP A 63 2.40 -3.91 -4.35
N SER A 64 1.25 -3.40 -3.92
CA SER A 64 0.59 -2.23 -4.51
C SER A 64 1.11 -0.94 -3.88
N GLY A 65 1.59 0.00 -4.72
CA GLY A 65 2.32 1.18 -4.27
C GLY A 65 3.61 0.76 -3.56
N CYS A 66 4.40 -0.07 -4.23
CA CYS A 66 5.55 -0.74 -3.61
C CYS A 66 6.67 0.21 -3.17
N ALA A 67 6.70 1.44 -3.68
CA ALA A 67 7.73 2.44 -3.42
C ALA A 67 9.14 1.83 -3.55
N ASP A 68 10.00 2.04 -2.57
CA ASP A 68 11.37 1.49 -2.52
C ASP A 68 11.45 -0.03 -2.26
N GLY A 69 10.32 -0.73 -2.25
CA GLY A 69 10.25 -2.18 -2.15
C GLY A 69 10.52 -2.77 -0.77
N ARG A 70 10.27 -2.04 0.30
CA ARG A 70 10.48 -2.51 1.68
C ARG A 70 9.70 -3.79 2.00
N ASN A 71 8.40 -3.81 1.67
CA ASN A 71 7.56 -5.00 1.87
C ASN A 71 7.86 -6.06 0.82
N SER A 72 8.12 -5.66 -0.42
CA SER A 72 8.55 -6.56 -1.50
C SER A 72 9.79 -7.36 -1.12
N GLU A 73 10.80 -6.74 -0.50
CA GLU A 73 12.03 -7.41 -0.07
C GLU A 73 11.75 -8.50 0.97
N TYR A 74 10.91 -8.20 1.96
CA TYR A 74 10.49 -9.19 2.93
C TYR A 74 9.78 -10.37 2.25
N LEU A 75 8.81 -10.09 1.37
CA LEU A 75 8.05 -11.13 0.66
C LEU A 75 8.95 -12.00 -0.25
N ILE A 76 9.92 -11.39 -0.93
CA ILE A 76 10.93 -12.14 -1.72
C ILE A 76 11.75 -13.06 -0.82
N ASN A 77 12.18 -12.59 0.35
CA ASN A 77 12.97 -13.38 1.30
C ASN A 77 12.16 -14.52 1.93
N GLU A 78 10.85 -14.35 2.10
CA GLU A 78 9.92 -15.42 2.51
C GLU A 78 9.68 -16.45 1.39
N GLY A 79 10.12 -16.18 0.17
CA GLY A 79 10.03 -17.11 -0.95
C GLY A 79 8.82 -16.93 -1.86
N PHE A 80 8.16 -15.76 -1.82
CA PHE A 80 7.07 -15.42 -2.73
C PHE A 80 7.59 -14.89 -4.08
N LYS A 81 6.76 -15.03 -5.12
CA LYS A 81 6.97 -14.42 -6.44
C LYS A 81 6.34 -13.02 -6.46
N VAL A 82 7.16 -12.02 -6.21
CA VAL A 82 6.69 -10.64 -6.02
C VAL A 82 6.66 -9.88 -7.33
N THR A 83 5.52 -9.23 -7.58
CA THR A 83 5.40 -8.11 -8.52
C THR A 83 5.07 -6.86 -7.70
N GLY A 84 5.88 -5.82 -7.80
CA GLY A 84 5.61 -4.51 -7.23
C GLY A 84 5.11 -3.55 -8.31
N VAL A 85 4.12 -2.72 -7.98
CA VAL A 85 3.63 -1.66 -8.87
C VAL A 85 3.69 -0.32 -8.15
N ASP A 86 4.21 0.69 -8.82
CA ASP A 86 4.15 2.08 -8.39
C ASP A 86 4.06 2.97 -9.64
N PHE A 87 3.48 4.14 -9.55
CA PHE A 87 3.41 5.03 -10.71
C PHE A 87 4.68 5.89 -10.90
N SER A 88 5.58 5.94 -9.92
CA SER A 88 6.85 6.65 -10.03
C SER A 88 7.90 5.83 -10.77
N GLN A 89 8.27 6.28 -11.96
CA GLN A 89 9.38 5.70 -12.74
C GLN A 89 10.68 5.68 -11.91
N THR A 90 10.95 6.77 -11.20
CA THR A 90 12.17 6.94 -10.39
C THR A 90 12.30 5.85 -9.32
N VAL A 91 11.22 5.56 -8.60
CA VAL A 91 11.28 4.57 -7.52
C VAL A 91 11.32 3.14 -8.08
N ILE A 92 10.62 2.86 -9.16
CA ILE A 92 10.61 1.55 -9.81
C ILE A 92 12.00 1.17 -10.35
N GLU A 93 12.69 2.06 -11.06
CA GLU A 93 14.05 1.81 -11.54
C GLU A 93 15.02 1.51 -10.40
N ARG A 94 14.91 2.26 -9.31
CA ARG A 94 15.73 2.06 -8.12
C ARG A 94 15.43 0.73 -7.43
N THR A 95 14.15 0.40 -7.30
CA THR A 95 13.69 -0.83 -6.64
C THR A 95 14.05 -2.07 -7.47
N GLN A 96 13.86 -2.03 -8.80
CA GLN A 96 14.27 -3.13 -9.67
C GLN A 96 15.76 -3.40 -9.60
N LYS A 97 16.59 -2.34 -9.55
CA LYS A 97 18.04 -2.49 -9.39
C LYS A 97 18.43 -3.10 -8.05
N ARG A 98 17.71 -2.74 -6.98
CA ARG A 98 17.98 -3.22 -5.62
C ARG A 98 17.47 -4.64 -5.40
N LEU A 99 16.34 -5.01 -5.97
CA LEU A 99 15.64 -6.29 -5.80
C LEU A 99 15.47 -7.04 -7.13
N PRO A 100 16.56 -7.53 -7.73
CA PRO A 100 16.51 -8.13 -9.07
C PRO A 100 15.70 -9.43 -9.15
N LYS A 101 15.36 -10.04 -8.01
CA LYS A 101 14.52 -11.24 -7.93
C LYS A 101 13.03 -10.95 -8.04
N GLY A 102 12.60 -9.70 -7.81
CA GLY A 102 11.23 -9.26 -8.00
C GLY A 102 11.01 -8.70 -9.41
N LYS A 103 9.75 -8.55 -9.81
CA LYS A 103 9.34 -7.82 -11.00
C LYS A 103 8.72 -6.50 -10.55
N PHE A 104 9.21 -5.37 -11.07
CA PHE A 104 8.70 -4.06 -10.69
C PHE A 104 8.23 -3.31 -11.92
N LEU A 105 7.01 -2.76 -11.87
CA LEU A 105 6.33 -2.16 -13.00
C LEU A 105 5.90 -0.73 -12.64
N VAL A 106 6.08 0.17 -13.58
CA VAL A 106 5.40 1.47 -13.52
C VAL A 106 3.96 1.27 -13.93
N GLY A 107 3.00 1.67 -13.09
CA GLY A 107 1.60 1.47 -13.40
C GLY A 107 0.67 2.30 -12.54
N ASP A 108 -0.48 2.61 -13.10
CA ASP A 108 -1.58 3.26 -12.42
C ASP A 108 -2.54 2.21 -11.84
N LEU A 109 -2.70 2.20 -10.53
CA LEU A 109 -3.54 1.22 -9.83
C LEU A 109 -5.02 1.28 -10.24
N ARG A 110 -5.46 2.38 -10.87
CA ARG A 110 -6.80 2.51 -11.41
C ARG A 110 -7.02 1.68 -12.68
N LYS A 111 -5.91 1.29 -13.34
CA LYS A 111 -5.93 0.56 -14.61
C LYS A 111 -4.60 -0.14 -14.85
N LEU A 112 -4.53 -1.41 -14.52
CA LEU A 112 -3.33 -2.25 -14.63
C LEU A 112 -3.39 -3.13 -15.89
N ASP A 113 -3.44 -2.50 -17.08
CA ASP A 113 -3.63 -3.20 -18.37
C ASP A 113 -2.57 -4.28 -18.67
N GLU A 114 -1.36 -4.12 -18.14
CA GLU A 114 -0.27 -5.10 -18.32
C GLU A 114 -0.39 -6.33 -17.41
N ILE A 115 -1.38 -6.34 -16.51
CA ILE A 115 -1.61 -7.43 -15.56
C ILE A 115 -2.88 -8.18 -15.95
N GLU A 116 -2.73 -9.46 -16.24
CA GLU A 116 -3.85 -10.32 -16.60
C GLU A 116 -4.80 -10.55 -15.42
N ASP A 117 -6.07 -10.87 -15.73
CA ASP A 117 -7.06 -11.28 -14.75
C ASP A 117 -6.58 -12.53 -13.98
N ASN A 118 -6.94 -12.62 -12.70
CA ASN A 118 -6.66 -13.79 -11.87
C ASN A 118 -5.16 -14.17 -11.80
N SER A 119 -4.27 -13.18 -11.79
CA SER A 119 -2.82 -13.39 -11.83
C SER A 119 -2.20 -13.67 -10.46
N PHE A 120 -2.77 -13.13 -9.38
CA PHE A 120 -2.16 -13.16 -8.05
C PHE A 120 -2.95 -14.00 -7.05
N ASP A 121 -2.21 -14.72 -6.20
CA ASP A 121 -2.76 -15.49 -5.09
C ASP A 121 -3.17 -14.57 -3.94
N PHE A 122 -2.36 -13.54 -3.70
CA PHE A 122 -2.71 -12.48 -2.75
C PHE A 122 -2.11 -11.12 -3.16
N LEU A 123 -2.59 -10.07 -2.50
CA LEU A 123 -2.20 -8.69 -2.72
C LEU A 123 -1.97 -8.01 -1.37
N ILE A 124 -0.97 -7.13 -1.31
CA ILE A 124 -0.80 -6.20 -0.19
C ILE A 124 -0.89 -4.75 -0.66
N ASP A 125 -1.62 -3.94 0.11
CA ASP A 125 -1.64 -2.48 0.03
C ASP A 125 -1.32 -1.92 1.42
N ALA A 126 -0.06 -1.59 1.64
CA ALA A 126 0.43 -1.11 2.92
C ALA A 126 0.51 0.42 2.98
N GLY A 127 -0.51 1.08 2.47
CA GLY A 127 -0.65 2.54 2.58
C GLY A 127 -0.71 3.31 1.26
N CYS A 128 -0.90 2.62 0.14
CA CYS A 128 -1.08 3.29 -1.14
C CYS A 128 -2.54 3.75 -1.36
N PHE A 129 -3.51 2.96 -0.94
CA PHE A 129 -4.93 3.26 -1.13
C PHE A 129 -5.34 4.65 -0.62
N HIS A 130 -4.87 5.02 0.56
CA HIS A 130 -5.27 6.23 1.25
C HIS A 130 -4.52 7.51 0.80
N VAL A 131 -3.58 7.39 -0.13
CA VAL A 131 -2.93 8.55 -0.78
C VAL A 131 -3.50 8.85 -2.17
N ASN A 132 -4.52 8.09 -2.59
CA ASN A 132 -5.28 8.38 -3.79
C ASN A 132 -6.55 9.17 -3.44
N TYR A 133 -7.03 9.97 -4.39
CA TYR A 133 -8.28 10.69 -4.20
C TYR A 133 -9.48 9.73 -4.00
N PRO A 134 -10.47 10.10 -3.18
CA PRO A 134 -11.61 9.24 -2.86
C PRO A 134 -12.35 8.70 -4.08
N GLU A 135 -12.46 9.48 -5.16
CA GLU A 135 -13.07 9.07 -6.43
C GLU A 135 -12.30 7.98 -7.18
N ASP A 136 -10.98 7.91 -6.99
CA ASP A 136 -10.11 6.92 -7.62
C ASP A 136 -10.15 5.57 -6.91
N THR A 137 -10.62 5.52 -5.67
CA THR A 137 -10.54 4.30 -4.85
C THR A 137 -11.43 3.17 -5.35
N ILE A 138 -12.58 3.46 -5.96
CA ILE A 138 -13.45 2.41 -6.55
C ILE A 138 -12.81 1.79 -7.80
N PRO A 139 -12.27 2.54 -8.78
CA PRO A 139 -11.43 1.97 -9.84
C PRO A 139 -10.31 1.06 -9.30
N ILE A 140 -9.56 1.49 -8.28
CA ILE A 140 -8.48 0.70 -7.67
C ILE A 140 -9.01 -0.61 -7.09
N ILE A 141 -10.10 -0.59 -6.32
CA ILE A 141 -10.72 -1.79 -5.75
C ILE A 141 -11.20 -2.77 -6.84
N LYS A 142 -11.73 -2.26 -7.95
CA LYS A 142 -12.10 -3.09 -9.11
C LYS A 142 -10.90 -3.78 -9.73
N GLU A 143 -9.79 -3.07 -9.88
CA GLU A 143 -8.55 -3.66 -10.40
C GLU A 143 -7.98 -4.70 -9.45
N TYR A 144 -7.94 -4.44 -8.15
CA TYR A 144 -7.53 -5.43 -7.16
C TYR A 144 -8.38 -6.70 -7.22
N HIS A 145 -9.71 -6.53 -7.36
CA HIS A 145 -10.60 -7.68 -7.53
C HIS A 145 -10.33 -8.43 -8.85
N ARG A 146 -10.09 -7.74 -9.96
CA ARG A 146 -9.84 -8.33 -11.27
C ARG A 146 -8.59 -9.20 -11.28
N ILE A 147 -7.47 -8.66 -10.75
CA ILE A 147 -6.15 -9.29 -10.81
C ILE A 147 -5.95 -10.41 -9.79
N LEU A 148 -6.68 -10.42 -8.69
CA LEU A 148 -6.67 -11.51 -7.72
C LEU A 148 -7.34 -12.75 -8.29
N LYS A 149 -6.81 -13.94 -8.02
CA LYS A 149 -7.47 -15.22 -8.31
C LYS A 149 -8.78 -15.38 -7.55
N PRO A 150 -9.71 -16.24 -7.98
CA PRO A 150 -10.86 -16.64 -7.16
C PRO A 150 -10.40 -17.05 -5.75
N SER A 151 -11.09 -16.57 -4.72
CA SER A 151 -10.71 -16.73 -3.30
C SER A 151 -9.33 -16.15 -2.93
N GLY A 152 -8.72 -15.33 -3.79
CA GLY A 152 -7.48 -14.62 -3.50
C GLY A 152 -7.63 -13.70 -2.28
N LYS A 153 -6.52 -13.48 -1.58
CA LYS A 153 -6.51 -12.74 -0.31
C LYS A 153 -5.93 -11.35 -0.52
N MET A 154 -6.33 -10.41 0.32
CA MET A 154 -5.81 -9.06 0.30
C MET A 154 -5.56 -8.54 1.71
N PHE A 155 -4.38 -8.00 1.91
CA PHE A 155 -4.07 -7.13 3.04
C PHE A 155 -4.21 -5.68 2.60
N ILE A 156 -4.93 -4.88 3.37
CA ILE A 156 -4.98 -3.44 3.14
C ILE A 156 -4.94 -2.67 4.45
N ARG A 157 -4.12 -1.62 4.48
CA ARG A 157 -4.03 -0.66 5.58
C ARG A 157 -4.61 0.67 5.14
N VAL A 158 -5.49 1.23 5.95
CA VAL A 158 -6.05 2.56 5.76
C VAL A 158 -5.97 3.38 7.05
N PHE A 159 -5.72 4.67 6.94
CA PHE A 159 -5.84 5.55 8.09
C PHE A 159 -7.28 5.59 8.58
N ASN A 160 -7.44 5.55 9.91
CA ASN A 160 -8.74 5.74 10.53
C ASN A 160 -9.17 7.21 10.46
N LYS A 161 -10.47 7.43 10.34
CA LYS A 161 -11.12 8.72 10.47
C LYS A 161 -12.48 8.52 11.14
N ASP A 162 -12.83 9.41 12.03
CA ASP A 162 -14.07 9.27 12.82
C ASP A 162 -15.30 9.86 12.11
N ASP A 163 -15.09 10.66 11.07
CA ASP A 163 -16.16 11.23 10.25
C ASP A 163 -16.11 10.73 8.79
N ASP A 164 -17.20 10.88 8.08
CA ASP A 164 -17.37 10.41 6.70
C ASP A 164 -17.09 11.50 5.65
N THR A 165 -16.45 12.61 6.04
CA THR A 165 -16.11 13.68 5.09
C THR A 165 -15.02 13.25 4.13
N PRO A 166 -15.06 13.69 2.85
CA PRO A 166 -14.03 13.34 1.86
C PRO A 166 -12.74 14.15 2.00
N ASN A 167 -12.63 14.98 3.04
CA ASN A 167 -11.47 15.84 3.22
C ASN A 167 -10.23 15.03 3.62
N PRO A 168 -9.01 15.43 3.16
CA PRO A 168 -7.78 14.83 3.62
C PRO A 168 -7.62 15.03 5.15
N ILE A 169 -6.98 14.06 5.80
CA ILE A 169 -6.65 14.15 7.22
C ILE A 169 -5.36 14.95 7.45
N PHE A 170 -4.46 14.91 6.47
CA PHE A 170 -3.23 15.74 6.41
C PHE A 170 -2.67 15.72 4.99
N THR A 171 -1.59 16.46 4.77
CA THR A 171 -0.80 16.45 3.52
C THR A 171 0.64 16.06 3.81
N ILE A 172 1.31 15.40 2.85
CA ILE A 172 2.70 14.97 3.02
C ILE A 172 3.64 16.17 2.81
N ASN A 173 3.30 17.05 1.89
CA ASN A 173 4.05 18.27 1.60
C ASN A 173 3.32 19.52 2.14
N GLU A 174 4.09 20.58 2.36
CA GLU A 174 3.59 21.82 2.95
C GLU A 174 2.64 22.59 2.03
N ASP A 175 2.74 22.42 0.72
CA ASP A 175 1.90 23.11 -0.28
C ASP A 175 0.53 22.45 -0.47
N GLY A 176 0.25 21.32 0.21
CA GLY A 176 -1.04 20.66 0.19
C GLY A 176 -1.31 19.79 -1.04
N THR A 177 -0.33 19.58 -1.91
CA THR A 177 -0.53 18.85 -3.19
C THR A 177 -0.50 17.33 -3.05
N MET A 178 -0.05 16.78 -1.91
CA MET A 178 -0.02 15.34 -1.64
C MET A 178 -0.93 14.99 -0.47
N PRO A 179 -2.24 14.94 -0.67
CA PRO A 179 -3.21 14.69 0.39
C PRO A 179 -3.19 13.23 0.83
N VAL A 180 -3.48 13.01 2.11
CA VAL A 180 -3.69 11.69 2.70
C VAL A 180 -5.10 11.64 3.27
N PHE A 181 -5.85 10.60 2.91
CA PHE A 181 -7.24 10.42 3.30
C PHE A 181 -7.37 9.37 4.40
N GLY A 182 -8.30 9.61 5.33
CA GLY A 182 -8.75 8.61 6.28
C GLY A 182 -10.12 8.09 5.88
N TYR A 183 -10.46 6.91 6.40
CA TYR A 183 -11.75 6.28 6.14
C TYR A 183 -12.36 5.79 7.45
N SER A 184 -13.59 6.17 7.72
CA SER A 184 -14.39 5.51 8.73
C SER A 184 -14.65 4.06 8.31
N GLU A 185 -14.99 3.21 9.25
CA GLU A 185 -15.30 1.80 8.96
C GLU A 185 -16.48 1.67 7.99
N SER A 186 -17.50 2.51 8.15
CA SER A 186 -18.69 2.51 7.29
C SER A 186 -18.34 2.88 5.85
N VAL A 187 -17.57 3.94 5.64
CA VAL A 187 -17.15 4.42 4.32
C VAL A 187 -16.26 3.38 3.64
N PHE A 188 -15.26 2.84 4.33
CA PHE A 188 -14.38 1.81 3.75
C PHE A 188 -15.15 0.53 3.41
N SER A 189 -15.99 0.04 4.34
CA SER A 189 -16.80 -1.16 4.11
C SER A 189 -17.73 -1.00 2.91
N ASN A 190 -18.34 0.17 2.72
CA ASN A 190 -19.18 0.43 1.56
C ASN A 190 -18.40 0.41 0.23
N ARG A 191 -17.12 0.79 0.22
CA ARG A 191 -16.29 0.75 -0.99
C ARG A 191 -15.94 -0.67 -1.43
N ILE A 192 -15.74 -1.57 -0.47
CA ILE A 192 -15.25 -2.94 -0.73
C ILE A 192 -16.35 -4.00 -0.77
N LYS A 193 -17.56 -3.73 -0.25
CA LYS A 193 -18.62 -4.73 0.01
C LYS A 193 -19.03 -5.57 -1.21
N ASP A 194 -18.97 -5.01 -2.41
CA ASP A 194 -19.37 -5.72 -3.64
C ASP A 194 -18.24 -6.61 -4.20
N TYR A 195 -17.01 -6.43 -3.73
CA TYR A 195 -15.80 -7.06 -4.25
C TYR A 195 -15.13 -8.01 -3.27
N PHE A 196 -15.21 -7.71 -1.97
CA PHE A 196 -14.46 -8.41 -0.93
C PHE A 196 -15.32 -8.75 0.29
N ASN A 197 -14.98 -9.88 0.93
CA ASN A 197 -15.44 -10.23 2.27
C ASN A 197 -14.35 -9.86 3.28
N VAL A 198 -14.70 -9.17 4.35
CA VAL A 198 -13.80 -8.93 5.48
C VAL A 198 -13.70 -10.20 6.30
N LYS A 199 -12.49 -10.75 6.44
CA LYS A 199 -12.20 -11.94 7.26
C LYS A 199 -11.64 -11.59 8.63
N HIS A 200 -10.84 -10.52 8.69
CA HIS A 200 -10.24 -10.04 9.91
C HIS A 200 -10.04 -8.53 9.84
N LYS A 201 -10.15 -7.87 10.98
CA LYS A 201 -9.89 -6.42 11.13
C LYS A 201 -9.10 -6.20 12.40
N ILE A 202 -8.09 -5.36 12.30
CA ILE A 202 -7.29 -4.88 13.43
C ILE A 202 -7.33 -3.36 13.41
N TYR A 203 -7.54 -2.74 14.56
CA TYR A 203 -7.31 -1.32 14.76
C TYR A 203 -6.08 -1.10 15.63
N ASP A 204 -5.09 -0.38 15.12
CA ASP A 204 -3.92 0.01 15.88
C ASP A 204 -3.94 1.55 16.10
N PRO A 205 -4.25 2.02 17.34
CA PRO A 205 -4.29 3.44 17.65
C PRO A 205 -2.91 4.09 17.69
N LYS A 206 -1.84 3.28 17.75
CA LYS A 206 -0.46 3.77 17.80
C LYS A 206 0.17 3.95 16.43
N TYR A 207 -0.48 3.38 15.41
CA TYR A 207 0.01 3.38 14.05
C TYR A 207 -0.63 4.52 13.28
N GLY A 208 0.16 5.38 12.75
CA GLY A 208 -0.30 6.50 11.94
C GLY A 208 0.45 7.77 12.27
N MET A 209 0.58 8.63 11.29
CA MET A 209 1.08 9.99 11.48
C MET A 209 -0.02 10.78 12.18
N HIS A 210 0.33 11.66 13.09
CA HIS A 210 -0.59 12.57 13.79
C HIS A 210 -1.65 11.92 14.72
N GLY A 211 -1.47 10.63 15.09
CA GLY A 211 -2.31 9.99 16.13
C GLY A 211 -3.69 9.49 15.66
N GLN A 212 -3.96 9.42 14.36
CA GLN A 212 -5.24 8.94 13.83
C GLN A 212 -5.45 7.43 14.00
N GLY A 213 -4.38 6.67 14.17
CA GLY A 213 -4.45 5.22 14.12
C GLY A 213 -4.68 4.67 12.70
N CYS A 214 -4.54 3.38 12.55
CA CYS A 214 -4.79 2.68 11.29
C CYS A 214 -5.72 1.50 11.49
N ASN A 215 -6.55 1.25 10.48
CA ASN A 215 -7.29 0.00 10.33
C ASN A 215 -6.56 -0.89 9.34
N TYR A 216 -6.42 -2.17 9.69
CA TYR A 216 -5.87 -3.23 8.86
C TYR A 216 -6.97 -4.23 8.58
N TYR A 217 -7.16 -4.56 7.31
CA TYR A 217 -8.17 -5.51 6.90
C TYR A 217 -7.53 -6.68 6.17
N TYR A 218 -7.95 -7.89 6.54
CA TYR A 218 -7.69 -9.12 5.79
C TYR A 218 -8.94 -9.45 5.03
N LEU A 219 -8.85 -9.37 3.72
CA LEU A 219 -9.97 -9.49 2.81
C LEU A 219 -9.85 -10.76 1.96
N GLU A 220 -10.99 -11.27 1.52
CA GLU A 220 -11.07 -12.36 0.57
C GLU A 220 -11.92 -11.93 -0.62
N ARG A 221 -11.40 -12.16 -1.83
CA ARG A 221 -12.10 -11.87 -3.07
C ARG A 221 -13.43 -12.62 -3.12
N LYS A 222 -14.52 -11.91 -3.40
CA LYS A 222 -15.82 -12.52 -3.69
C LYS A 222 -15.81 -13.19 -5.06
N SER A 223 -16.45 -14.34 -5.14
CA SER A 223 -16.86 -14.89 -6.43
C SER A 223 -17.94 -13.99 -7.01
N LYS A 224 -17.86 -13.72 -8.31
CA LYS A 224 -18.96 -13.07 -9.03
C LYS A 224 -20.09 -14.07 -9.23
#